data_96db55bd052ce345d2a6631775543200
#
_entry.id   96db55bd052ce345d2a6631775543200
#
_cell.length_a   1.000
_cell.length_b   1.000
_cell.length_c   1.000
_cell.angle_alpha   90.00
_cell.angle_beta   90.00
_cell.angle_gamma   90.00
#
_symmetry.space_group_name_H-M   'P 1'
#
loop_
_entity.id
_entity.type
_entity.pdbx_description
1 polymer ?
#
loop_
_entity_poly.entity_id
_entity_poly.type
_entity_poly.pdbx_seq_one_letter_code
_entity_poly.pdbx_strand_id
1 'polypeptide(L)'
;MARIVLIEDSPTDQAVFTQWLTKAGHEVLVANNAEDGLQLVREHGPQLVLMDVVLPGMSGFQATRALNRDEATKGIPVIIVSTKAMDTDKAWGLRQGASDYMVKPPREEELIARINELVT
;
A
#
# COMPACT_ATOMS: atom_id res chain seq x y z
N MET A 1 2.76 -17.15 -0.52
CA MET A 1 2.05 -16.45 0.56
C MET A 1 2.91 -15.35 1.15
N ALA A 2 2.36 -14.15 1.25
CA ALA A 2 3.09 -13.01 1.79
C ALA A 2 2.29 -12.34 2.90
N ARG A 3 2.96 -11.59 3.77
CA ARG A 3 2.32 -10.71 4.74
C ARG A 3 2.30 -9.31 4.15
N ILE A 4 1.12 -8.71 4.09
CA ILE A 4 0.88 -7.40 3.48
C ILE A 4 0.25 -6.48 4.51
N VAL A 5 0.76 -5.25 4.63
CA VAL A 5 0.11 -4.19 5.42
C VAL A 5 -0.73 -3.36 4.47
N LEU A 6 -2.01 -3.22 4.79
CA LEU A 6 -2.97 -2.40 4.04
C LEU A 6 -3.26 -1.14 4.86
N ILE A 7 -2.92 0.02 4.30
CA ILE A 7 -3.16 1.31 4.95
C ILE A 7 -4.26 2.02 4.17
N GLU A 8 -5.46 2.00 4.73
CA GLU A 8 -6.69 2.42 4.07
C GLU A 8 -7.72 2.79 5.13
N ASP A 9 -8.34 3.96 5.04
CA ASP A 9 -9.33 4.39 6.02
C ASP A 9 -10.79 4.10 5.63
N SER A 10 -11.06 3.77 4.37
CA SER A 10 -12.40 3.42 3.90
C SER A 10 -12.75 1.98 4.31
N PRO A 11 -13.80 1.76 5.15
CA PRO A 11 -14.19 0.40 5.51
C PRO A 11 -14.58 -0.46 4.31
N THR A 12 -15.21 0.12 3.30
CA THR A 12 -15.59 -0.59 2.08
C THR A 12 -14.36 -1.08 1.32
N ASP A 13 -13.37 -0.20 1.13
CA ASP A 13 -12.13 -0.56 0.41
C ASP A 13 -11.29 -1.55 1.23
N GLN A 14 -11.25 -1.40 2.55
CA GLN A 14 -10.59 -2.38 3.42
C GLN A 14 -11.17 -3.77 3.21
N ALA A 15 -12.50 -3.89 3.19
CA ALA A 15 -13.16 -5.17 3.02
C ALA A 15 -12.86 -5.78 1.65
N VAL A 16 -12.93 -4.99 0.59
CA VAL A 16 -12.68 -5.45 -0.77
C VAL A 16 -11.23 -5.94 -0.93
N PHE A 17 -10.26 -5.13 -0.54
CA PHE A 17 -8.85 -5.47 -0.71
C PHE A 17 -8.45 -6.64 0.19
N THR A 18 -8.95 -6.69 1.42
CA THR A 18 -8.68 -7.81 2.33
C THR A 18 -9.19 -9.11 1.72
N GLN A 19 -10.41 -9.09 1.15
CA GLN A 19 -10.97 -10.27 0.51
C GLN A 19 -10.11 -10.74 -0.67
N TRP A 20 -9.70 -9.82 -1.54
CA TRP A 20 -8.87 -10.17 -2.70
C TRP A 20 -7.51 -10.76 -2.27
N LEU A 21 -6.87 -10.13 -1.29
CA LEU A 21 -5.56 -10.55 -0.81
C LEU A 21 -5.63 -11.91 -0.11
N THR A 22 -6.63 -12.10 0.74
CA THR A 22 -6.83 -13.35 1.46
C THR A 22 -7.12 -14.50 0.49
N LYS A 23 -7.97 -14.25 -0.50
CA LYS A 23 -8.29 -15.22 -1.56
C LYS A 23 -7.04 -15.63 -2.34
N ALA A 24 -6.10 -14.70 -2.52
CA ALA A 24 -4.84 -14.97 -3.21
C ALA A 24 -3.80 -15.64 -2.31
N GLY A 25 -4.14 -15.94 -1.05
CA GLY A 25 -3.28 -16.66 -0.13
C GLY A 25 -2.37 -15.78 0.72
N HIS A 26 -2.62 -14.47 0.78
CA HIS A 26 -1.82 -13.55 1.58
C HIS A 26 -2.43 -13.27 2.94
N GLU A 27 -1.58 -12.97 3.91
CA GLU A 27 -1.98 -12.49 5.22
C GLU A 27 -2.04 -10.96 5.19
N VAL A 28 -3.09 -10.37 5.76
CA VAL A 28 -3.32 -8.92 5.71
C VAL A 28 -3.39 -8.33 7.10
N LEU A 29 -2.62 -7.28 7.34
CA LEU A 29 -2.72 -6.44 8.53
C LEU A 29 -3.23 -5.08 8.09
N VAL A 30 -4.29 -4.58 8.73
CA VAL A 30 -4.97 -3.34 8.29
C VAL A 30 -4.71 -2.21 9.28
N ALA A 31 -4.39 -1.03 8.75
CA ALA A 31 -4.33 0.21 9.51
C ALA A 31 -5.26 1.25 8.90
N ASN A 32 -5.89 2.08 9.74
CA ASN A 32 -6.85 3.09 9.32
C ASN A 32 -6.20 4.45 9.02
N ASN A 33 -4.95 4.62 9.33
CA ASN A 33 -4.20 5.85 9.11
C ASN A 33 -2.73 5.52 8.87
N ALA A 34 -1.97 6.51 8.41
CA ALA A 34 -0.58 6.30 8.05
C ALA A 34 0.30 6.02 9.27
N GLU A 35 0.08 6.72 10.37
CA GLU A 35 0.90 6.57 11.58
C GLU A 35 0.84 5.14 12.11
N ASP A 36 -0.37 4.60 12.25
CA ASP A 36 -0.57 3.21 12.69
C ASP A 36 0.01 2.22 11.66
N GLY A 37 -0.16 2.54 10.38
CA GLY A 37 0.40 1.72 9.31
C GLY A 37 1.91 1.64 9.35
N LEU A 38 2.59 2.76 9.55
CA LEU A 38 4.05 2.80 9.68
C LEU A 38 4.51 1.96 10.87
N GLN A 39 3.78 2.02 11.98
CA GLN A 39 4.09 1.20 13.15
C GLN A 39 3.96 -0.28 12.86
N LEU A 40 2.87 -0.70 12.18
CA LEU A 40 2.68 -2.10 11.77
C LEU A 40 3.82 -2.58 10.87
N VAL A 41 4.26 -1.73 9.94
CA VAL A 41 5.36 -2.09 9.04
C VAL A 41 6.65 -2.31 9.83
N ARG A 42 6.97 -1.43 10.78
CA ARG A 42 8.17 -1.58 11.62
C ARG A 42 8.10 -2.83 12.50
N GLU A 43 6.94 -3.12 13.06
CA GLU A 43 6.76 -4.25 13.98
C GLU A 43 6.77 -5.61 13.26
N HIS A 44 6.19 -5.68 12.08
CA HIS A 44 5.92 -6.96 11.42
C HIS A 44 6.79 -7.23 10.19
N GLY A 45 7.46 -6.23 9.65
CA GLY A 45 8.32 -6.40 8.48
C GLY A 45 7.60 -7.05 7.30
N PRO A 46 6.48 -6.49 6.80
CA PRO A 46 5.74 -7.13 5.72
C PRO A 46 6.54 -7.18 4.43
N GLN A 47 6.08 -7.98 3.50
CA GLN A 47 6.72 -8.12 2.19
C GLN A 47 6.23 -7.07 1.20
N LEU A 48 5.12 -6.38 1.51
CA LEU A 48 4.55 -5.35 0.66
C LEU A 48 3.59 -4.49 1.47
N VAL A 49 3.46 -3.21 1.07
CA VAL A 49 2.48 -2.27 1.63
C VAL A 49 1.55 -1.82 0.52
N LEU A 50 0.24 -1.92 0.74
CA LEU A 50 -0.77 -1.23 -0.05
C LEU A 50 -1.14 0.05 0.67
N MET A 51 -1.07 1.18 -0.03
CA MET A 51 -1.17 2.51 0.56
C MET A 51 -2.19 3.36 -0.19
N ASP A 52 -3.22 3.85 0.51
CA ASP A 52 -4.03 4.94 -0.03
C ASP A 52 -3.32 6.28 0.21
N VAL A 53 -3.64 7.26 -0.62
CA VAL A 53 -3.07 8.61 -0.49
C VAL A 53 -3.90 9.46 0.46
N VAL A 54 -5.23 9.44 0.30
CA VAL A 54 -6.13 10.29 1.08
C VAL A 54 -6.44 9.61 2.40
N LEU A 55 -5.67 9.96 3.41
CA LEU A 55 -5.76 9.40 4.76
C LEU A 55 -5.92 10.52 5.77
N PRO A 56 -6.53 10.25 6.94
CA PRO A 56 -6.55 11.26 8.00
C PRO A 56 -5.12 11.49 8.52
N GLY A 57 -4.78 12.75 8.81
CA GLY A 57 -3.45 13.11 9.28
C GLY A 57 -2.41 13.07 8.16
N MET A 58 -1.37 12.25 8.33
CA MET A 58 -0.31 12.09 7.33
C MET A 58 -0.87 11.48 6.05
N SER A 59 -0.51 12.05 4.90
CA SER A 59 -0.92 11.51 3.59
C SER A 59 -0.15 10.23 3.25
N GLY A 60 -0.70 9.43 2.32
CA GLY A 60 -0.01 8.25 1.82
C GLY A 60 1.29 8.58 1.08
N PHE A 61 1.39 9.76 0.48
CA PHE A 61 2.65 10.21 -0.14
C PHE A 61 3.73 10.41 0.92
N GLN A 62 3.40 11.06 2.02
CA GLN A 62 4.34 11.28 3.12
C GLN A 62 4.75 9.96 3.77
N ALA A 63 3.80 9.05 3.95
CA ALA A 63 4.07 7.73 4.52
C ALA A 63 4.98 6.90 3.60
N THR A 64 4.74 6.93 2.29
CA THR A 64 5.59 6.25 1.30
C THR A 64 7.02 6.78 1.37
N ARG A 65 7.17 8.10 1.45
CA ARG A 65 8.49 8.72 1.58
C ARG A 65 9.18 8.29 2.88
N ALA A 66 8.45 8.26 3.98
CA ALA A 66 9.00 7.83 5.27
C ALA A 66 9.51 6.38 5.20
N LEU A 67 8.75 5.47 4.60
CA LEU A 67 9.16 4.09 4.43
C LEU A 67 10.41 3.98 3.54
N ASN A 68 10.47 4.77 2.48
CA ASN A 68 11.58 4.71 1.53
C ASN A 68 12.87 5.29 2.08
N ARG A 69 12.80 6.15 3.09
CA ARG A 69 13.99 6.79 3.71
C ARG A 69 14.51 6.05 4.93
N ASP A 70 13.70 5.21 5.56
CA ASP A 70 14.09 4.45 6.73
C ASP A 70 14.86 3.21 6.30
N GLU A 71 16.09 3.04 6.79
CA GLU A 71 16.94 1.89 6.44
C GLU A 71 16.25 0.56 6.76
N ALA A 72 15.40 0.51 7.78
CA ALA A 72 14.70 -0.71 8.18
C ALA A 72 13.57 -1.10 7.23
N THR A 73 13.03 -0.14 6.44
CA THR A 73 11.83 -0.36 5.63
C THR A 73 12.01 -0.04 4.15
N LYS A 74 13.09 0.60 3.75
CA LYS A 74 13.27 1.10 2.38
C LYS A 74 13.23 0.00 1.31
N GLY A 75 13.49 -1.24 1.67
CA GLY A 75 13.43 -2.37 0.73
C GLY A 75 12.03 -2.95 0.54
N ILE A 76 11.05 -2.50 1.32
CA ILE A 76 9.68 -3.02 1.24
C ILE A 76 8.95 -2.29 0.10
N PRO A 77 8.45 -3.01 -0.92
CA PRO A 77 7.71 -2.37 -2.00
C PRO A 77 6.39 -1.79 -1.53
N VAL A 78 6.03 -0.63 -2.07
CA VAL A 78 4.78 0.06 -1.79
C VAL A 78 4.01 0.20 -3.09
N ILE A 79 2.77 -0.27 -3.12
CA ILE A 79 1.83 0.02 -4.21
C ILE A 79 0.83 1.05 -3.68
N ILE A 80 0.76 2.20 -4.34
CA ILE A 80 -0.27 3.20 -4.04
C ILE A 80 -1.53 2.85 -4.82
N VAL A 81 -2.68 2.82 -4.14
CA VAL A 81 -4.00 2.63 -4.75
C VAL A 81 -4.89 3.76 -4.28
N SER A 82 -5.30 4.67 -5.18
CA SER A 82 -5.98 5.89 -4.78
C SER A 82 -6.95 6.39 -5.85
N THR A 83 -7.93 7.20 -5.43
CA THR A 83 -8.81 7.93 -6.35
C THR A 83 -8.12 9.10 -7.03
N LYS A 84 -6.96 9.54 -6.51
CA LYS A 84 -6.17 10.60 -7.14
C LYS A 84 -5.58 10.07 -8.45
N ALA A 85 -6.10 10.57 -9.58
CA ALA A 85 -5.86 9.97 -10.89
C ALA A 85 -5.08 10.85 -11.86
N MET A 86 -4.64 12.03 -11.44
CA MET A 86 -3.88 12.93 -12.32
C MET A 86 -2.48 12.38 -12.57
N ASP A 87 -1.93 12.67 -13.74
CA ASP A 87 -0.56 12.26 -14.06
C ASP A 87 0.44 12.81 -13.06
N THR A 88 0.20 14.02 -12.53
CA THR A 88 1.03 14.61 -11.48
C THR A 88 0.97 13.82 -10.18
N ASP A 89 -0.19 13.27 -9.83
CA ASP A 89 -0.33 12.42 -8.64
C ASP A 89 0.49 11.15 -8.78
N LYS A 90 0.38 10.51 -9.95
CA LYS A 90 1.13 9.27 -10.22
C LYS A 90 2.64 9.52 -10.19
N ALA A 91 3.09 10.57 -10.86
CA ALA A 91 4.50 10.94 -10.89
C ALA A 91 5.01 11.24 -9.49
N TRP A 92 4.22 11.93 -8.68
CA TRP A 92 4.59 12.27 -7.31
C TRP A 92 4.73 11.03 -6.42
N GLY A 93 3.76 10.09 -6.53
CA GLY A 93 3.81 8.84 -5.78
C GLY A 93 5.05 8.02 -6.10
N LEU A 94 5.38 7.88 -7.36
CA LEU A 94 6.58 7.15 -7.78
C LEU A 94 7.85 7.85 -7.31
N ARG A 95 7.87 9.17 -7.31
CA ARG A 95 9.00 9.96 -6.82
C ARG A 95 9.20 9.77 -5.31
N GLN A 96 8.13 9.55 -4.55
CA GLN A 96 8.24 9.28 -3.12
C GLN A 96 8.79 7.88 -2.83
N GLY A 97 8.89 7.03 -3.84
CA GLY A 97 9.46 5.71 -3.72
C GLY A 97 8.48 4.56 -3.91
N ALA A 98 7.24 4.84 -4.33
CA ALA A 98 6.29 3.76 -4.63
C ALA A 98 6.80 2.92 -5.80
N SER A 99 6.57 1.61 -5.71
CA SER A 99 6.90 0.67 -6.79
C SER A 99 5.88 0.73 -7.92
N ASP A 100 4.63 1.08 -7.59
CA ASP A 100 3.57 1.22 -8.58
C ASP A 100 2.46 2.14 -8.04
N TYR A 101 1.61 2.61 -8.95
CA TYR A 101 0.48 3.48 -8.63
C TYR A 101 -0.73 3.03 -9.44
N MET A 102 -1.80 2.67 -8.75
CA MET A 102 -3.04 2.25 -9.38
C MET A 102 -4.20 3.16 -8.98
N VAL A 103 -5.06 3.49 -9.93
CA VAL A 103 -6.24 4.33 -9.70
C VAL A 103 -7.41 3.45 -9.29
N LYS A 104 -8.16 3.89 -8.27
CA LYS A 104 -9.38 3.19 -7.84
C LYS A 104 -10.53 3.41 -8.82
N PRO A 105 -11.36 2.40 -9.07
CA PRO A 105 -11.22 1.02 -8.59
C PRO A 105 -10.19 0.26 -9.43
N PRO A 106 -9.20 -0.37 -8.82
CA PRO A 106 -8.26 -1.20 -9.58
C PRO A 106 -8.93 -2.50 -9.98
N ARG A 107 -8.40 -3.15 -11.00
CA ARG A 107 -8.87 -4.48 -11.39
C ARG A 107 -8.20 -5.51 -10.48
N GLU A 108 -9.00 -6.44 -9.97
CA GLU A 108 -8.50 -7.46 -9.04
C GLU A 108 -7.30 -8.22 -9.63
N GLU A 109 -7.43 -8.70 -10.86
CA GLU A 109 -6.40 -9.50 -11.51
C GLU A 109 -5.09 -8.71 -11.67
N GLU A 110 -5.21 -7.45 -12.02
CA GLU A 110 -4.05 -6.58 -12.23
C GLU A 110 -3.33 -6.31 -10.92
N LEU A 111 -4.07 -6.00 -9.86
CA LEU A 111 -3.50 -5.74 -8.54
C LEU A 111 -2.78 -6.99 -8.00
N ILE A 112 -3.45 -8.13 -8.05
CA ILE A 112 -2.88 -9.38 -7.52
C ILE A 112 -1.64 -9.80 -8.32
N ALA A 113 -1.68 -9.67 -9.66
CA ALA A 113 -0.53 -9.99 -10.50
C ALA A 113 0.67 -9.13 -10.12
N ARG A 114 0.45 -7.83 -9.92
CA ARG A 114 1.53 -6.91 -9.57
C ARG A 114 2.10 -7.20 -8.18
N ILE A 115 1.23 -7.51 -7.22
CA ILE A 115 1.67 -7.90 -5.88
C ILE A 115 2.56 -9.15 -5.97
N ASN A 116 2.11 -10.16 -6.68
CA ASN A 116 2.86 -11.41 -6.80
C ASN A 116 4.24 -11.21 -7.45
N GLU A 117 4.33 -10.31 -8.42
CA GLU A 117 5.63 -9.95 -9.02
C GLU A 117 6.58 -9.35 -7.98
N LEU A 118 6.07 -8.49 -7.10
CA LEU A 118 6.90 -7.74 -6.16
C LEU A 118 7.31 -8.55 -4.92
N VAL A 119 6.54 -9.58 -4.56
CA VAL A 119 6.80 -10.39 -3.36
C VAL A 119 7.53 -11.70 -3.64
N THR A 120 7.80 -12.02 -4.87
CA THR A 120 8.56 -13.24 -5.22
C THR A 120 10.05 -13.05 -5.12
#